data_cbba4d39e0748fd3f75c54f3461c2c7d
#
_entry.id   cbba4d39e0748fd3f75c54f3461c2c7d
#
_cell.length_a   1.000
_cell.length_b   1.000
_cell.length_c   1.000
_cell.angle_alpha   90.00
_cell.angle_beta   90.00
_cell.angle_gamma   90.00
#
_symmetry.space_group_name_H-M   'P 1'
#
loop_
_entity.id
_entity.type
_entity.pdbx_description
1 polymer ?
#
loop_
_entity_poly.entity_id
_entity_poly.type
_entity_poly.pdbx_seq_one_letter_code
_entity_poly.pdbx_strand_id
1 'polypeptide(L)'
;YGDYQLVISKVEKSGSPSEHPYILNIKILPPWYYTLWAKIVYILLFLSLIAWVINFFRVKNRLKMERMEKEKILEQSRQKMAFFTHLSNELKTPLSRIIAPVSQLLPVAEEVHEKQTLEEVQRNAMKINSLIHQVLNFNRIEDNKDSLLILSRIELVSFSRSLFSVYEENKQITFHFETNKAKIYADMDAIKLGVILDNLLSNAVKFTPDGGSVRLSLFYREETELLDICVSDTGTGIAQQDIPYIFQRFFQSPHSGNKEGTGIGLYLVK
;
A
#
# COMPACT_ATOMS: atom_id res chain seq x y z
N TYR A 1 -27.32 2.93 66.85
CA TYR A 1 -28.71 3.05 66.42
C TYR A 1 -29.45 1.83 66.95
N GLY A 2 -30.70 2.04 67.38
CA GLY A 2 -31.53 1.00 67.98
C GLY A 2 -32.73 1.63 68.64
N ASP A 3 -33.57 0.78 69.22
CA ASP A 3 -34.72 1.19 70.00
C ASP A 3 -34.30 1.31 71.49
N TYR A 4 -34.40 2.47 72.04
CA TYR A 4 -34.06 2.77 73.41
C TYR A 4 -35.35 3.14 74.21
N GLN A 5 -35.44 2.75 75.47
CA GLN A 5 -36.51 3.12 76.32
C GLN A 5 -35.97 3.98 77.49
N LEU A 6 -36.43 5.19 77.56
CA LEU A 6 -36.17 6.05 78.70
C LEU A 6 -37.33 5.89 79.75
N VAL A 7 -37.03 5.30 80.88
CA VAL A 7 -38.01 5.08 81.93
C VAL A 7 -37.84 6.20 82.96
N ILE A 8 -38.86 7.04 83.14
CA ILE A 8 -38.87 8.13 84.09
C ILE A 8 -39.83 7.72 85.19
N SER A 9 -39.34 7.45 86.40
CA SER A 9 -40.17 7.17 87.58
C SER A 9 -40.06 8.28 88.60
N LYS A 10 -41.20 8.68 89.21
CA LYS A 10 -41.21 9.58 90.30
C LYS A 10 -40.89 8.82 91.61
N VAL A 11 -39.90 9.31 92.35
CA VAL A 11 -39.57 8.70 93.62
C VAL A 11 -40.48 9.31 94.68
N GLU A 12 -41.23 8.45 95.39
CA GLU A 12 -42.04 8.84 96.52
C GLU A 12 -41.17 9.18 97.77
N LYS A 13 -41.71 9.89 98.73
CA LYS A 13 -40.98 10.22 99.99
C LYS A 13 -40.48 9.01 100.75
N SER A 14 -40.99 7.85 100.50
CA SER A 14 -40.55 6.56 101.02
C SER A 14 -39.32 5.97 100.34
N GLY A 15 -38.76 6.58 99.26
CA GLY A 15 -37.63 6.08 98.52
C GLY A 15 -37.96 5.02 97.51
N SER A 16 -39.19 4.59 97.34
CA SER A 16 -39.63 3.61 96.36
C SER A 16 -40.07 4.30 95.05
N PRO A 17 -39.72 3.71 93.83
CA PRO A 17 -40.19 4.20 92.57
C PRO A 17 -41.71 4.08 92.42
N SER A 18 -42.41 5.05 91.79
CA SER A 18 -43.87 5.02 91.61
C SER A 18 -44.27 3.82 90.74
N GLU A 19 -45.49 3.24 91.06
CA GLU A 19 -46.00 2.05 90.28
C GLU A 19 -46.27 2.29 88.81
N HIS A 20 -46.27 3.56 88.36
CA HIS A 20 -46.52 3.94 86.96
C HIS A 20 -45.40 4.81 86.43
N PRO A 21 -44.29 4.17 85.87
CA PRO A 21 -43.22 4.91 85.22
C PRO A 21 -43.69 5.43 83.84
N TYR A 22 -43.24 6.64 83.47
CA TYR A 22 -43.39 7.15 82.14
C TYR A 22 -42.27 6.50 81.25
N ILE A 23 -42.70 5.73 80.20
CA ILE A 23 -41.78 5.10 79.26
C ILE A 23 -41.77 5.90 77.98
N LEU A 24 -40.63 6.50 77.67
CA LEU A 24 -40.42 7.22 76.42
C LEU A 24 -39.58 6.29 75.48
N ASN A 25 -40.17 5.83 74.32
CA ASN A 25 -39.49 5.04 73.34
C ASN A 25 -38.73 5.98 72.40
N ILE A 26 -37.41 5.90 72.38
CA ILE A 26 -36.52 6.67 71.49
C ILE A 26 -35.96 5.77 70.42
N LYS A 27 -36.34 5.97 69.16
CA LYS A 27 -35.83 5.22 68.03
C LYS A 27 -34.76 6.02 67.31
N ILE A 28 -33.49 5.62 67.43
CA ILE A 28 -32.39 6.22 66.74
C ILE A 28 -32.22 5.50 65.37
N LEU A 29 -32.59 6.16 64.26
CA LEU A 29 -32.46 5.62 62.92
C LEU A 29 -30.98 5.61 62.51
N PRO A 30 -30.54 4.58 61.77
CA PRO A 30 -29.18 4.57 61.24
C PRO A 30 -28.99 5.70 60.23
N PRO A 31 -27.75 6.25 60.11
CA PRO A 31 -27.44 7.23 59.10
C PRO A 31 -27.71 6.64 57.70
N TRP A 32 -28.10 7.51 56.74
CA TRP A 32 -28.52 7.10 55.39
C TRP A 32 -27.49 6.21 54.68
N TYR A 33 -26.19 6.38 54.92
CA TYR A 33 -25.10 5.62 54.32
C TYR A 33 -24.95 4.19 54.88
N TYR A 34 -25.64 3.82 55.97
CA TYR A 34 -25.72 2.45 56.50
C TYR A 34 -27.02 1.75 56.10
N THR A 35 -27.89 2.42 55.36
CA THR A 35 -29.15 1.82 54.91
C THR A 35 -28.88 0.72 53.89
N LEU A 36 -29.79 -0.23 53.76
CA LEU A 36 -29.69 -1.33 52.80
C LEU A 36 -29.53 -0.84 51.37
N TRP A 37 -30.20 0.24 51.00
CA TRP A 37 -30.10 0.88 49.71
C TRP A 37 -28.68 1.44 49.42
N ALA A 38 -28.10 2.11 50.41
CA ALA A 38 -26.73 2.62 50.28
C ALA A 38 -25.72 1.52 50.05
N LYS A 39 -25.85 0.37 50.73
CA LYS A 39 -25.01 -0.82 50.54
C LYS A 39 -25.16 -1.38 49.14
N ILE A 40 -26.36 -1.46 48.58
CA ILE A 40 -26.62 -1.91 47.21
C ILE A 40 -25.92 -0.96 46.22
N VAL A 41 -26.05 0.36 46.41
CA VAL A 41 -25.38 1.34 45.54
C VAL A 41 -23.86 1.18 45.60
N TYR A 42 -23.27 0.97 46.78
CA TYR A 42 -21.81 0.75 46.89
C TYR A 42 -21.35 -0.52 46.17
N ILE A 43 -22.12 -1.60 46.25
CA ILE A 43 -21.83 -2.83 45.53
C ILE A 43 -21.91 -2.60 44.02
N LEU A 44 -22.93 -1.91 43.52
CA LEU A 44 -23.08 -1.59 42.11
C LEU A 44 -21.94 -0.71 41.56
N LEU A 45 -21.56 0.33 42.34
CA LEU A 45 -20.41 1.18 41.98
C LEU A 45 -19.09 0.37 41.93
N PHE A 46 -18.88 -0.53 42.89
CA PHE A 46 -17.71 -1.38 42.94
C PHE A 46 -17.68 -2.33 41.75
N LEU A 47 -18.79 -2.98 41.41
CA LEU A 47 -18.90 -3.84 40.23
C LEU A 47 -18.70 -3.07 38.94
N SER A 48 -19.26 -1.86 38.85
CA SER A 48 -19.05 -0.97 37.69
C SER A 48 -17.58 -0.59 37.53
N LEU A 49 -16.89 -0.28 38.62
CA LEU A 49 -15.47 0.03 38.60
C LEU A 49 -14.64 -1.17 38.11
N ILE A 50 -14.94 -2.38 38.61
CA ILE A 50 -14.28 -3.60 38.19
C ILE A 50 -14.50 -3.84 36.69
N ALA A 51 -15.75 -3.72 36.22
CA ALA A 51 -16.09 -3.88 34.80
C ALA A 51 -15.36 -2.86 33.92
N TRP A 52 -15.26 -1.59 34.36
CA TRP A 52 -14.52 -0.56 33.68
C TRP A 52 -13.02 -0.87 33.59
N VAL A 53 -12.39 -1.30 34.69
CA VAL A 53 -10.98 -1.69 34.73
C VAL A 53 -10.72 -2.87 33.78
N ILE A 54 -11.56 -3.89 33.84
CA ILE A 54 -11.43 -5.07 32.94
C ILE A 54 -11.54 -4.64 31.47
N ASN A 55 -12.54 -3.80 31.15
CA ASN A 55 -12.73 -3.30 29.79
C ASN A 55 -11.52 -2.46 29.33
N PHE A 56 -11.01 -1.58 30.17
CA PHE A 56 -9.82 -0.78 29.89
C PHE A 56 -8.60 -1.65 29.54
N PHE A 57 -8.33 -2.70 30.32
CA PHE A 57 -7.24 -3.63 30.03
C PHE A 57 -7.49 -4.43 28.75
N ARG A 58 -8.72 -4.88 28.49
CA ARG A 58 -9.08 -5.58 27.26
C ARG A 58 -8.82 -4.72 26.02
N VAL A 59 -9.29 -3.47 26.02
CA VAL A 59 -9.07 -2.53 24.91
C VAL A 59 -7.58 -2.24 24.72
N LYS A 60 -6.86 -1.97 25.81
CA LYS A 60 -5.41 -1.72 25.75
C LYS A 60 -4.63 -2.92 25.18
N ASN A 61 -4.95 -4.12 25.60
CA ASN A 61 -4.31 -5.33 25.11
C ASN A 61 -4.64 -5.59 23.63
N ARG A 62 -5.90 -5.38 23.22
CA ARG A 62 -6.30 -5.50 21.82
C ARG A 62 -5.54 -4.54 20.91
N LEU A 63 -5.45 -3.27 21.28
CA LEU A 63 -4.67 -2.27 20.54
C LEU A 63 -3.18 -2.62 20.47
N LYS A 64 -2.62 -3.18 21.54
CA LYS A 64 -1.23 -3.65 21.55
C LYS A 64 -1.03 -4.82 20.58
N MET A 65 -1.94 -5.78 20.58
CA MET A 65 -1.87 -6.94 19.66
C MET A 65 -1.99 -6.51 18.21
N GLU A 66 -2.94 -5.62 17.88
CA GLU A 66 -3.10 -5.08 16.52
C GLU A 66 -1.84 -4.33 16.04
N ARG A 67 -1.17 -3.59 16.92
CA ARG A 67 0.11 -2.92 16.59
C ARG A 67 1.22 -3.93 16.32
N MET A 68 1.37 -4.92 17.19
CA MET A 68 2.40 -5.97 17.02
C MET A 68 2.18 -6.79 15.75
N GLU A 69 0.93 -7.07 15.40
CA GLU A 69 0.59 -7.77 14.15
C GLU A 69 0.96 -6.93 12.92
N LYS A 70 0.62 -5.64 12.92
CA LYS A 70 1.00 -4.70 11.85
C LYS A 70 2.52 -4.56 11.72
N GLU A 71 3.23 -4.43 12.84
CA GLU A 71 4.69 -4.37 12.85
C GLU A 71 5.31 -5.65 12.30
N LYS A 72 4.77 -6.82 12.66
CA LYS A 72 5.24 -8.11 12.15
C LYS A 72 5.02 -8.24 10.63
N ILE A 73 3.85 -7.83 10.14
CA ILE A 73 3.56 -7.83 8.69
C ILE A 73 4.50 -6.88 7.96
N LEU A 74 4.74 -5.68 8.51
CA LEU A 74 5.63 -4.69 7.92
C LEU A 74 7.08 -5.22 7.89
N GLU A 75 7.55 -5.83 8.97
CA GLU A 75 8.90 -6.40 9.04
C GLU A 75 9.08 -7.55 8.06
N GLN A 76 8.11 -8.45 7.95
CA GLN A 76 8.12 -9.52 6.94
C GLN A 76 8.14 -8.96 5.51
N SER A 77 7.39 -7.89 5.26
CA SER A 77 7.40 -7.20 3.97
C SER A 77 8.77 -6.61 3.67
N ARG A 78 9.40 -5.92 4.64
CA ARG A 78 10.76 -5.35 4.50
C ARG A 78 11.81 -6.42 4.22
N GLN A 79 11.79 -7.53 4.96
CA GLN A 79 12.73 -8.63 4.74
C GLN A 79 12.57 -9.24 3.34
N LYS A 80 11.32 -9.43 2.89
CA LYS A 80 11.02 -9.90 1.55
C LYS A 80 11.57 -8.96 0.47
N MET A 81 11.42 -7.64 0.68
CA MET A 81 11.94 -6.61 -0.21
C MET A 81 13.47 -6.61 -0.27
N ALA A 82 14.14 -6.63 0.89
CA ALA A 82 15.59 -6.69 0.97
C ALA A 82 16.14 -7.92 0.25
N PHE A 83 15.48 -9.08 0.39
CA PHE A 83 15.83 -10.30 -0.32
C PHE A 83 15.71 -10.15 -1.84
N PHE A 84 14.60 -9.60 -2.36
CA PHE A 84 14.44 -9.38 -3.79
C PHE A 84 15.44 -8.38 -4.36
N THR A 85 15.75 -7.31 -3.61
CA THR A 85 16.76 -6.33 -4.00
C THR A 85 18.14 -6.97 -4.09
N HIS A 86 18.49 -7.80 -3.12
CA HIS A 86 19.76 -8.54 -3.12
C HIS A 86 19.82 -9.52 -4.31
N LEU A 87 18.81 -10.35 -4.49
CA LEU A 87 18.73 -11.29 -5.62
C LEU A 87 18.87 -10.57 -6.97
N SER A 88 18.17 -9.45 -7.14
CA SER A 88 18.23 -8.69 -8.39
C SER A 88 19.63 -8.16 -8.69
N ASN A 89 20.33 -7.67 -7.66
CA ASN A 89 21.72 -7.22 -7.81
C ASN A 89 22.67 -8.38 -8.12
N GLU A 90 22.50 -9.52 -7.44
CA GLU A 90 23.29 -10.72 -7.68
C GLU A 90 23.05 -11.33 -9.07
N LEU A 91 21.84 -11.20 -9.62
CA LEU A 91 21.53 -11.69 -10.98
C LEU A 91 21.99 -10.73 -12.07
N LYS A 92 21.96 -9.42 -11.84
CA LYS A 92 22.39 -8.41 -12.82
C LYS A 92 23.84 -8.59 -13.25
N THR A 93 24.74 -8.91 -12.32
CA THR A 93 26.18 -9.05 -12.56
C THR A 93 26.52 -10.21 -13.54
N PRO A 94 26.09 -11.48 -13.30
CA PRO A 94 26.36 -12.56 -14.23
C PRO A 94 25.69 -12.35 -15.59
N LEU A 95 24.49 -11.74 -15.58
CA LEU A 95 23.76 -11.46 -16.81
C LEU A 95 24.49 -10.45 -17.70
N SER A 96 25.01 -9.37 -17.11
CA SER A 96 25.85 -8.40 -17.85
C SER A 96 27.12 -9.05 -18.42
N ARG A 97 27.68 -10.05 -17.70
CA ARG A 97 28.84 -10.83 -18.19
C ARG A 97 28.48 -11.80 -19.31
N ILE A 98 27.23 -12.15 -19.50
CA ILE A 98 26.73 -12.95 -20.63
C ILE A 98 26.41 -12.03 -21.81
N ILE A 99 25.67 -10.95 -21.60
CA ILE A 99 25.24 -10.04 -22.67
C ILE A 99 26.44 -9.42 -23.40
N ALA A 100 27.46 -8.96 -22.69
CA ALA A 100 28.60 -8.25 -23.27
C ALA A 100 29.42 -9.15 -24.27
N PRO A 101 29.85 -10.37 -23.90
CA PRO A 101 30.55 -11.26 -24.84
C PRO A 101 29.68 -11.70 -26.02
N VAL A 102 28.39 -12.00 -25.77
CA VAL A 102 27.46 -12.38 -26.86
C VAL A 102 27.30 -11.25 -27.86
N SER A 103 27.18 -10.00 -27.40
CA SER A 103 27.08 -8.82 -28.27
C SER A 103 28.38 -8.59 -29.09
N GLN A 104 29.54 -9.00 -28.57
CA GLN A 104 30.82 -8.93 -29.29
C GLN A 104 30.99 -10.06 -30.32
N LEU A 105 30.47 -11.25 -30.05
CA LEU A 105 30.56 -12.40 -30.94
C LEU A 105 29.57 -12.33 -32.12
N LEU A 106 28.39 -11.71 -31.88
CA LEU A 106 27.32 -11.63 -32.88
C LEU A 106 27.76 -11.05 -34.27
N PRO A 107 28.56 -9.96 -34.34
CA PRO A 107 29.04 -9.42 -35.63
C PRO A 107 30.11 -10.29 -36.33
N VAL A 108 30.77 -11.19 -35.60
CA VAL A 108 31.90 -12.00 -36.07
C VAL A 108 31.49 -13.43 -36.40
N ALA A 109 30.26 -13.82 -36.05
CA ALA A 109 29.72 -15.15 -36.33
C ALA A 109 29.54 -15.35 -37.85
N GLU A 110 30.27 -16.32 -38.43
CA GLU A 110 30.26 -16.60 -39.85
C GLU A 110 29.16 -17.56 -40.27
N GLU A 111 28.75 -18.48 -39.38
CA GLU A 111 27.69 -19.45 -39.67
C GLU A 111 26.30 -18.92 -39.24
N VAL A 112 25.32 -19.08 -40.13
CA VAL A 112 23.93 -18.65 -39.90
C VAL A 112 23.32 -19.25 -38.61
N HIS A 113 23.64 -20.52 -38.34
CA HIS A 113 23.15 -21.24 -37.15
C HIS A 113 23.78 -20.71 -35.86
N GLU A 114 25.07 -20.41 -35.88
CA GLU A 114 25.79 -19.81 -34.75
C GLU A 114 25.25 -18.42 -34.41
N LYS A 115 25.04 -17.60 -35.43
CA LYS A 115 24.43 -16.27 -35.28
C LYS A 115 23.02 -16.33 -34.68
N GLN A 116 22.16 -17.23 -35.16
CA GLN A 116 20.83 -17.43 -34.62
C GLN A 116 20.85 -17.84 -33.14
N THR A 117 21.75 -18.75 -32.77
CA THR A 117 21.92 -19.21 -31.39
C THR A 117 22.38 -18.06 -30.47
N LEU A 118 23.36 -17.26 -30.92
CA LEU A 118 23.83 -16.07 -30.16
C LEU A 118 22.75 -15.03 -30.02
N GLU A 119 21.95 -14.77 -31.06
CA GLU A 119 20.80 -13.85 -30.97
C GLU A 119 19.74 -14.34 -29.99
N GLU A 120 19.49 -15.65 -29.90
CA GLU A 120 18.55 -16.22 -28.92
C GLU A 120 19.07 -16.07 -27.50
N VAL A 121 20.34 -16.35 -27.24
CA VAL A 121 20.99 -16.15 -25.94
C VAL A 121 20.94 -14.68 -25.55
N GLN A 122 21.23 -13.75 -26.45
CA GLN A 122 21.17 -12.33 -26.21
C GLN A 122 19.74 -11.88 -25.84
N ARG A 123 18.73 -12.32 -26.63
CA ARG A 123 17.31 -12.02 -26.35
C ARG A 123 16.88 -12.50 -24.95
N ASN A 124 17.25 -13.75 -24.60
CA ASN A 124 16.91 -14.31 -23.30
C ASN A 124 17.61 -13.57 -22.14
N ALA A 125 18.89 -13.22 -22.32
CA ALA A 125 19.65 -12.46 -21.35
C ALA A 125 19.06 -11.04 -21.14
N MET A 126 18.67 -10.36 -22.23
CA MET A 126 17.99 -9.05 -22.15
C MET A 126 16.63 -9.17 -21.47
N LYS A 127 15.88 -10.24 -21.74
CA LYS A 127 14.59 -10.52 -21.07
C LYS A 127 14.75 -10.68 -19.56
N ILE A 128 15.72 -11.45 -19.10
CA ILE A 128 16.01 -11.62 -17.67
C ILE A 128 16.43 -10.27 -17.05
N ASN A 129 17.27 -9.48 -17.73
CA ASN A 129 17.67 -8.16 -17.24
C ASN A 129 16.47 -7.22 -17.09
N SER A 130 15.54 -7.22 -18.03
CA SER A 130 14.28 -6.45 -17.94
C SER A 130 13.42 -6.88 -16.75
N LEU A 131 13.27 -8.18 -16.52
CA LEU A 131 12.53 -8.71 -15.36
C LEU A 131 13.16 -8.29 -14.03
N ILE A 132 14.50 -8.33 -13.95
CA ILE A 132 15.24 -7.84 -12.79
C ILE A 132 14.97 -6.36 -12.54
N HIS A 133 15.02 -5.53 -13.57
CA HIS A 133 14.71 -4.11 -13.46
C HIS A 133 13.27 -3.85 -13.02
N GLN A 134 12.29 -4.62 -13.52
CA GLN A 134 10.89 -4.51 -13.09
C GLN A 134 10.73 -4.85 -11.59
N VAL A 135 11.38 -5.90 -11.11
CA VAL A 135 11.38 -6.29 -9.69
C VAL A 135 12.04 -5.21 -8.82
N LEU A 136 13.17 -4.65 -9.25
CA LEU A 136 13.84 -3.57 -8.52
C LEU A 136 13.00 -2.31 -8.46
N ASN A 137 12.38 -1.90 -9.57
CA ASN A 137 11.50 -0.73 -9.61
C ASN A 137 10.25 -0.93 -8.74
N PHE A 138 9.67 -2.13 -8.79
CA PHE A 138 8.56 -2.49 -7.90
C PHE A 138 8.92 -2.33 -6.43
N ASN A 139 10.08 -2.84 -6.01
CA ASN A 139 10.56 -2.73 -4.64
C ASN A 139 10.81 -1.28 -4.22
N ARG A 140 11.45 -0.47 -5.09
CA ARG A 140 11.71 0.95 -4.83
C ARG A 140 10.43 1.75 -4.62
N ILE A 141 9.36 1.45 -5.35
CA ILE A 141 8.07 2.14 -5.22
C ILE A 141 7.34 1.71 -3.96
N GLU A 142 7.43 0.43 -3.56
CA GLU A 142 6.83 -0.04 -2.31
C GLU A 142 7.54 0.48 -1.05
N ASP A 143 8.88 0.49 -1.05
CA ASP A 143 9.66 1.04 0.07
C ASP A 143 9.50 2.57 0.20
N ASN A 144 9.16 3.24 -0.89
CA ASN A 144 9.11 4.69 -1.01
C ASN A 144 7.68 5.24 -1.13
N LYS A 145 6.67 4.60 -0.54
CA LYS A 145 5.31 5.17 -0.50
C LYS A 145 5.26 6.57 0.11
N ASP A 146 6.25 6.91 0.95
CA ASP A 146 6.42 8.22 1.57
C ASP A 146 7.63 9.00 1.00
N SER A 147 8.27 8.53 -0.09
CA SER A 147 9.44 9.24 -0.62
C SER A 147 8.99 10.52 -1.35
N LEU A 148 9.60 11.61 -0.92
CA LEU A 148 9.52 12.89 -1.60
C LEU A 148 9.84 12.72 -3.10
N LEU A 149 8.97 13.26 -3.97
CA LEU A 149 9.26 13.34 -5.40
C LEU A 149 10.51 14.18 -5.60
N ILE A 150 11.46 13.66 -6.38
CA ILE A 150 12.64 14.42 -6.79
C ILE A 150 12.25 15.21 -8.03
N LEU A 151 11.63 16.38 -7.81
CA LEU A 151 11.19 17.24 -8.90
C LEU A 151 12.39 17.91 -9.54
N SER A 152 12.49 17.81 -10.84
CA SER A 152 13.43 18.52 -11.69
C SER A 152 12.70 19.12 -12.90
N ARG A 153 13.19 20.28 -13.37
CA ARG A 153 12.61 20.89 -14.57
C ARG A 153 13.05 20.12 -15.81
N ILE A 154 12.09 19.48 -16.47
CA ILE A 154 12.33 18.58 -17.60
C ILE A 154 11.71 19.23 -18.86
N GLU A 155 12.42 19.14 -19.99
CA GLU A 155 11.86 19.38 -21.31
C GLU A 155 11.21 18.07 -21.79
N LEU A 156 9.88 18.01 -21.70
CA LEU A 156 9.11 16.77 -21.84
C LEU A 156 9.07 16.23 -23.26
N VAL A 157 9.13 17.10 -24.28
CA VAL A 157 9.07 16.65 -25.68
C VAL A 157 10.33 15.89 -26.04
N SER A 158 11.52 16.42 -25.74
CA SER A 158 12.78 15.72 -26.02
C SER A 158 12.98 14.51 -25.12
N PHE A 159 12.59 14.59 -23.84
CA PHE A 159 12.63 13.46 -22.93
C PHE A 159 11.77 12.28 -23.43
N SER A 160 10.51 12.54 -23.75
CA SER A 160 9.59 11.51 -24.24
C SER A 160 10.00 10.99 -25.63
N ARG A 161 10.53 11.86 -26.49
CA ARG A 161 11.03 11.49 -27.83
C ARG A 161 12.23 10.55 -27.73
N SER A 162 13.16 10.81 -26.80
CA SER A 162 14.33 9.94 -26.61
C SER A 162 13.96 8.55 -26.14
N LEU A 163 12.95 8.42 -25.25
CA LEU A 163 12.43 7.12 -24.82
C LEU A 163 11.68 6.41 -25.97
N PHE A 164 10.87 7.15 -26.71
CA PHE A 164 10.07 6.62 -27.79
C PHE A 164 10.92 6.08 -28.93
N SER A 165 12.03 6.76 -29.28
CA SER A 165 12.93 6.37 -30.36
C SER A 165 13.56 4.99 -30.17
N VAL A 166 13.71 4.51 -28.93
CA VAL A 166 14.21 3.16 -28.64
C VAL A 166 13.28 2.09 -29.22
N TYR A 167 11.97 2.37 -29.26
CA TYR A 167 10.97 1.43 -29.78
C TYR A 167 10.81 1.51 -31.30
N GLU A 168 11.16 2.66 -31.93
CA GLU A 168 11.08 2.86 -33.40
C GLU A 168 12.00 1.92 -34.20
N GLU A 169 12.95 1.24 -33.55
CA GLU A 169 13.79 0.22 -34.17
C GLU A 169 12.99 -1.04 -34.59
N ASN A 170 11.80 -1.25 -34.04
CA ASN A 170 10.91 -2.35 -34.43
C ASN A 170 10.25 -2.07 -35.79
N LYS A 171 10.80 -2.64 -36.84
CA LYS A 171 10.36 -2.43 -38.24
C LYS A 171 8.99 -3.02 -38.59
N GLN A 172 8.37 -3.78 -37.68
CA GLN A 172 7.08 -4.44 -37.90
C GLN A 172 5.89 -3.58 -37.50
N ILE A 173 6.12 -2.52 -36.75
CA ILE A 173 5.10 -1.61 -36.20
C ILE A 173 5.37 -0.19 -36.73
N THR A 174 4.31 0.56 -37.01
CA THR A 174 4.41 1.97 -37.38
C THR A 174 4.35 2.85 -36.14
N PHE A 175 5.28 3.77 -35.98
CA PHE A 175 5.38 4.64 -34.81
C PHE A 175 5.03 6.08 -35.15
N HIS A 176 4.19 6.72 -34.31
CA HIS A 176 3.78 8.12 -34.46
C HIS A 176 4.06 8.88 -33.16
N PHE A 177 4.81 9.98 -33.28
CA PHE A 177 5.04 10.91 -32.18
C PHE A 177 4.39 12.24 -32.50
N GLU A 178 3.45 12.68 -31.67
CA GLU A 178 2.64 13.91 -31.89
C GLU A 178 2.76 14.83 -30.68
N THR A 179 2.88 16.14 -30.98
CA THR A 179 2.84 17.17 -29.94
C THR A 179 2.29 18.48 -30.54
N ASN A 180 1.54 19.25 -29.75
CA ASN A 180 1.04 20.54 -30.16
C ASN A 180 2.00 21.70 -29.81
N LYS A 181 3.12 21.45 -29.13
CA LYS A 181 4.16 22.42 -28.82
C LYS A 181 5.54 21.85 -29.07
N ALA A 182 6.43 22.65 -29.61
CA ALA A 182 7.82 22.25 -29.86
C ALA A 182 8.61 21.97 -28.57
N LYS A 183 8.27 22.65 -27.48
CA LYS A 183 8.88 22.44 -26.15
C LYS A 183 7.82 22.59 -25.06
N ILE A 184 7.83 21.67 -24.11
CA ILE A 184 6.97 21.68 -22.93
C ILE A 184 7.87 21.44 -21.71
N TYR A 185 7.89 22.38 -20.77
CA TYR A 185 8.66 22.28 -19.55
C TYR A 185 7.72 22.01 -18.37
N ALA A 186 8.05 21.02 -17.53
CA ALA A 186 7.35 20.75 -16.30
C ALA A 186 8.32 20.31 -15.19
N ASP A 187 7.95 20.56 -13.95
CA ASP A 187 8.68 20.08 -12.78
C ASP A 187 8.16 18.69 -12.41
N MET A 188 8.90 17.66 -12.76
CA MET A 188 8.53 16.25 -12.61
C MET A 188 9.72 15.41 -12.14
N ASP A 189 9.41 14.23 -11.60
CA ASP A 189 10.42 13.22 -11.32
C ASP A 189 10.73 12.44 -12.61
N ALA A 190 11.89 12.74 -13.20
CA ALA A 190 12.33 12.17 -14.48
C ALA A 190 12.40 10.62 -14.44
N ILE A 191 12.83 10.05 -13.30
CA ILE A 191 12.97 8.61 -13.15
C ILE A 191 11.59 7.95 -13.16
N LYS A 192 10.65 8.48 -12.37
CA LYS A 192 9.29 7.95 -12.30
C LYS A 192 8.55 8.12 -13.62
N LEU A 193 8.67 9.29 -14.27
CA LEU A 193 8.09 9.51 -15.60
C LEU A 193 8.65 8.53 -16.63
N GLY A 194 9.98 8.28 -16.60
CA GLY A 194 10.61 7.30 -17.46
C GLY A 194 10.03 5.89 -17.27
N VAL A 195 9.88 5.45 -16.02
CA VAL A 195 9.27 4.15 -15.69
C VAL A 195 7.83 4.04 -16.20
N ILE A 196 7.02 5.11 -16.05
CA ILE A 196 5.63 5.14 -16.53
C ILE A 196 5.59 4.99 -18.05
N LEU A 197 6.33 5.83 -18.77
CA LEU A 197 6.36 5.81 -20.24
C LEU A 197 6.88 4.47 -20.78
N ASP A 198 7.95 3.93 -20.21
CA ASP A 198 8.52 2.64 -20.61
C ASP A 198 7.52 1.49 -20.43
N ASN A 199 6.80 1.45 -19.29
CA ASN A 199 5.77 0.43 -19.08
C ASN A 199 4.59 0.56 -20.05
N LEU A 200 4.16 1.77 -20.40
CA LEU A 200 3.07 1.99 -21.35
C LEU A 200 3.51 1.64 -22.77
N LEU A 201 4.68 2.10 -23.20
CA LEU A 201 5.21 1.87 -24.55
C LEU A 201 5.55 0.39 -24.76
N SER A 202 6.19 -0.27 -23.81
CA SER A 202 6.48 -1.69 -23.91
C SER A 202 5.21 -2.55 -24.00
N ASN A 203 4.15 -2.19 -23.26
CA ASN A 203 2.86 -2.84 -23.39
C ASN A 203 2.23 -2.58 -24.77
N ALA A 204 2.22 -1.34 -25.24
CA ALA A 204 1.70 -0.99 -26.56
C ALA A 204 2.38 -1.80 -27.67
N VAL A 205 3.71 -1.85 -27.70
CA VAL A 205 4.48 -2.63 -28.66
C VAL A 205 4.20 -4.13 -28.54
N LYS A 206 4.15 -4.65 -27.31
CA LYS A 206 3.93 -6.07 -27.03
C LYS A 206 2.56 -6.56 -27.54
N PHE A 207 1.51 -5.75 -27.40
CA PHE A 207 0.14 -6.15 -27.72
C PHE A 207 -0.30 -5.72 -29.12
N THR A 208 0.48 -4.90 -29.82
CA THR A 208 0.25 -4.55 -31.22
C THR A 208 0.73 -5.68 -32.12
N PRO A 209 -0.09 -6.16 -33.07
CA PRO A 209 0.35 -7.14 -34.08
C PRO A 209 1.22 -6.45 -35.16
N ASP A 210 1.90 -7.27 -35.93
CA ASP A 210 2.67 -6.81 -37.10
C ASP A 210 1.77 -6.03 -38.06
N GLY A 211 2.26 -4.92 -38.58
CA GLY A 211 1.51 -3.98 -39.43
C GLY A 211 0.62 -3.01 -38.64
N GLY A 212 0.53 -3.13 -37.32
CA GLY A 212 -0.18 -2.19 -36.47
C GLY A 212 0.59 -0.90 -36.21
N SER A 213 0.04 -0.03 -35.34
CA SER A 213 0.67 1.24 -35.01
C SER A 213 0.65 1.54 -33.53
N VAL A 214 1.68 2.25 -33.04
CA VAL A 214 1.80 2.78 -31.69
C VAL A 214 2.00 4.29 -31.77
N ARG A 215 1.25 5.05 -31.00
CA ARG A 215 1.31 6.50 -30.97
C ARG A 215 1.59 6.98 -29.55
N LEU A 216 2.54 7.92 -29.43
CA LEU A 216 2.77 8.71 -28.23
C LEU A 216 2.43 10.16 -28.53
N SER A 217 1.50 10.74 -27.79
CA SER A 217 1.08 12.13 -27.98
C SER A 217 1.21 12.93 -26.69
N LEU A 218 1.70 14.17 -26.82
CA LEU A 218 1.83 15.16 -25.75
C LEU A 218 1.03 16.41 -26.14
N PHE A 219 -0.07 16.66 -25.46
CA PHE A 219 -0.93 17.82 -25.71
C PHE A 219 -1.01 18.73 -24.48
N TYR A 220 -0.46 19.91 -24.58
CA TYR A 220 -0.58 20.94 -23.56
C TYR A 220 -1.82 21.80 -23.83
N ARG A 221 -2.71 21.85 -22.83
CA ARG A 221 -3.92 22.69 -22.86
C ARG A 221 -3.66 24.00 -22.13
N GLU A 222 -3.58 25.10 -22.86
CA GLU A 222 -3.28 26.43 -22.29
C GLU A 222 -4.36 26.90 -21.32
N GLU A 223 -5.63 26.63 -21.63
CA GLU A 223 -6.78 27.08 -20.84
C GLU A 223 -6.82 26.47 -19.42
N THR A 224 -6.35 25.27 -19.27
CA THR A 224 -6.39 24.49 -18.00
C THR A 224 -5.01 24.26 -17.40
N GLU A 225 -3.95 24.69 -18.10
CA GLU A 225 -2.54 24.39 -17.75
C GLU A 225 -2.26 22.89 -17.55
N LEU A 226 -3.04 22.03 -18.20
CA LEU A 226 -2.89 20.58 -18.12
C LEU A 226 -2.10 20.04 -19.30
N LEU A 227 -1.27 19.06 -19.02
CA LEU A 227 -0.57 18.26 -20.02
C LEU A 227 -1.17 16.85 -20.07
N ASP A 228 -1.69 16.49 -21.23
CA ASP A 228 -2.10 15.13 -21.53
C ASP A 228 -0.94 14.38 -22.21
N ILE A 229 -0.50 13.28 -21.61
CA ILE A 229 0.42 12.33 -22.20
C ILE A 229 -0.38 11.05 -22.49
N CYS A 230 -0.47 10.69 -23.75
CA CYS A 230 -1.28 9.56 -24.18
C CYS A 230 -0.46 8.58 -25.01
N VAL A 231 -0.49 7.29 -24.65
CA VAL A 231 0.01 6.18 -25.46
C VAL A 231 -1.19 5.43 -26.03
N SER A 232 -1.25 5.32 -27.34
CA SER A 232 -2.32 4.60 -28.04
C SER A 232 -1.72 3.53 -28.93
N ASP A 233 -2.38 2.39 -29.04
CA ASP A 233 -1.99 1.28 -29.88
C ASP A 233 -3.19 0.72 -30.68
N THR A 234 -2.90 0.02 -31.75
CA THR A 234 -3.90 -0.72 -32.55
C THR A 234 -3.88 -2.21 -32.24
N GLY A 235 -3.53 -2.55 -31.00
CA GLY A 235 -3.40 -3.92 -30.53
C GLY A 235 -4.75 -4.61 -30.26
N THR A 236 -4.66 -5.73 -29.57
CA THR A 236 -5.82 -6.59 -29.26
C THR A 236 -6.81 -5.95 -28.28
N GLY A 237 -6.44 -4.80 -27.68
CA GLY A 237 -7.24 -4.13 -26.66
C GLY A 237 -7.34 -4.90 -25.35
N ILE A 238 -8.15 -4.37 -24.43
CA ILE A 238 -8.37 -4.95 -23.09
C ILE A 238 -9.84 -5.32 -22.97
N ALA A 239 -10.10 -6.56 -22.57
CA ALA A 239 -11.47 -7.02 -22.34
C ALA A 239 -12.15 -6.18 -21.26
N GLN A 240 -13.42 -5.77 -21.48
CA GLN A 240 -14.13 -4.85 -20.60
C GLN A 240 -14.20 -5.32 -19.14
N GLN A 241 -14.30 -6.62 -18.95
CA GLN A 241 -14.31 -7.27 -17.62
C GLN A 241 -12.95 -7.18 -16.91
N ASP A 242 -11.86 -7.00 -17.63
CA ASP A 242 -10.50 -6.94 -17.07
C ASP A 242 -10.08 -5.52 -16.68
N ILE A 243 -10.70 -4.48 -17.26
CA ILE A 243 -10.36 -3.06 -17.04
C ILE A 243 -10.29 -2.68 -15.54
N PRO A 244 -11.20 -3.11 -14.64
CA PRO A 244 -11.12 -2.79 -13.22
C PRO A 244 -9.89 -3.38 -12.52
N TYR A 245 -9.24 -4.38 -13.12
CA TYR A 245 -8.18 -5.16 -12.50
C TYR A 245 -6.78 -4.90 -13.08
N ILE A 246 -6.67 -4.25 -14.27
CA ILE A 246 -5.38 -4.08 -14.97
C ILE A 246 -4.31 -3.34 -14.18
N PHE A 247 -4.68 -2.53 -13.20
CA PHE A 247 -3.76 -1.84 -12.29
C PHE A 247 -3.53 -2.59 -10.97
N GLN A 248 -4.06 -3.82 -10.82
CA GLN A 248 -3.77 -4.67 -9.67
C GLN A 248 -2.44 -5.38 -9.84
N ARG A 249 -1.78 -5.65 -8.71
CA ARG A 249 -0.50 -6.36 -8.68
C ARG A 249 -0.64 -7.77 -9.24
N PHE A 250 0.30 -8.15 -10.08
CA PHE A 250 0.38 -9.49 -10.67
C PHE A 250 -0.83 -9.88 -11.53
N PHE A 251 -1.71 -8.92 -11.83
CA PHE A 251 -2.84 -9.20 -12.70
C PHE A 251 -2.37 -9.39 -14.14
N GLN A 252 -2.80 -10.46 -14.75
CA GLN A 252 -2.63 -10.78 -16.15
C GLN A 252 -3.98 -11.21 -16.71
N SER A 253 -4.40 -10.60 -17.82
CA SER A 253 -5.66 -10.95 -18.45
C SER A 253 -5.59 -12.38 -18.99
N PRO A 254 -6.54 -13.27 -18.62
CA PRO A 254 -6.64 -14.61 -19.24
C PRO A 254 -6.86 -14.55 -20.76
N HIS A 255 -7.31 -13.40 -21.25
CA HIS A 255 -7.65 -13.17 -22.67
C HIS A 255 -6.47 -12.59 -23.48
N SER A 256 -5.32 -12.34 -22.85
CA SER A 256 -4.15 -11.73 -23.52
C SER A 256 -3.35 -12.70 -24.40
N GLY A 257 -3.79 -13.95 -24.54
CA GLY A 257 -3.05 -14.99 -25.25
C GLY A 257 -1.77 -15.41 -24.51
N ASN A 258 -0.87 -16.12 -25.19
CA ASN A 258 0.41 -16.57 -24.61
C ASN A 258 1.47 -15.45 -24.50
N LYS A 259 1.08 -14.18 -24.43
CA LYS A 259 2.05 -13.08 -24.28
C LYS A 259 2.49 -12.97 -22.83
N GLU A 260 3.68 -13.47 -22.54
CA GLU A 260 4.30 -13.46 -21.22
C GLU A 260 4.42 -12.05 -20.62
N GLY A 261 4.18 -11.91 -19.33
CA GLY A 261 4.33 -10.66 -18.58
C GLY A 261 4.46 -10.93 -17.09
N THR A 262 4.82 -9.91 -16.30
CA THR A 262 4.93 -10.02 -14.84
C THR A 262 3.67 -9.59 -14.11
N GLY A 263 2.76 -8.87 -14.80
CA GLY A 263 1.60 -8.22 -14.16
C GLY A 263 1.97 -7.06 -13.22
N ILE A 264 3.21 -6.55 -13.33
CA ILE A 264 3.72 -5.45 -12.48
C ILE A 264 3.69 -4.12 -13.24
N GLY A 265 3.87 -4.12 -14.56
CA GLY A 265 4.07 -2.91 -15.35
C GLY A 265 2.98 -1.86 -15.18
N LEU A 266 1.70 -2.21 -15.39
CA LEU A 266 0.58 -1.26 -15.21
C LEU A 266 0.34 -0.90 -13.74
N TYR A 267 0.67 -1.76 -12.80
CA TYR A 267 0.63 -1.40 -11.37
C TYR A 267 1.62 -0.26 -11.06
N LEU A 268 2.79 -0.24 -11.68
CA LEU A 268 3.80 0.82 -11.50
C LEU A 268 3.36 2.17 -12.10
N VAL A 269 2.42 2.16 -13.05
CA VAL A 269 1.87 3.37 -13.69
C VAL A 269 0.85 4.07 -12.77
N LYS A 270 0.18 3.34 -11.91
CA LYS A 270 -0.80 3.85 -10.94
C LYS A 270 -0.14 4.50 -9.72
#